data_e8b4ca27f6575d40b795ba60b672c79a
#
_entry.id   e8b4ca27f6575d40b795ba60b672c79a
#
_cell.length_a   1.000
_cell.length_b   1.000
_cell.length_c   1.000
_cell.angle_alpha   90.00
_cell.angle_beta   90.00
_cell.angle_gamma   90.00
#
_symmetry.space_group_name_H-M   'P 1'
#
loop_
_entity.id
_entity.type
_entity.pdbx_description
1 polymer ?
#
loop_
_entity_poly.entity_id
_entity_poly.type
_entity_poly.pdbx_seq_one_letter_code
_entity_poly.pdbx_strand_id
1 'polypeptide(L)'
;MAIEFVATNINTADKKEIYRMTKGDSLKIEGLEKGLSVPVEKYALYIEEKERSKQDGTTETYKQNVLTFTSGKQKFGTISATFIRSFMEIVEIMEDDPFAIIITGGQSRNGRNYVNCELDCDF
;
A
#
# COMPACT_ATOMS: atom_id res chain seq x y z
N MET A 1 4.66 0.24 20.08
CA MET A 1 3.87 0.14 18.86
C MET A 1 4.61 -0.75 17.87
N ALA A 2 3.94 -1.80 17.42
CA ALA A 2 4.59 -2.86 16.66
C ALA A 2 4.48 -2.61 15.15
N ILE A 3 5.23 -1.63 14.66
CA ILE A 3 5.35 -1.34 13.23
C ILE A 3 6.78 -1.58 12.80
N GLU A 4 6.95 -2.39 11.78
CA GLU A 4 8.24 -2.71 11.19
C GLU A 4 8.23 -2.34 9.71
N PHE A 5 9.12 -1.44 9.30
CA PHE A 5 9.23 -1.06 7.90
C PHE A 5 9.96 -2.13 7.10
N VAL A 6 9.37 -2.51 5.97
CA VAL A 6 9.98 -3.44 5.01
C VAL A 6 10.68 -2.66 3.90
N ALA A 7 10.02 -1.63 3.36
CA ALA A 7 10.58 -0.80 2.30
C ALA A 7 9.89 0.57 2.34
N THR A 8 10.66 1.63 2.20
CA THR A 8 10.11 2.98 2.20
C THR A 8 11.12 3.96 1.62
N ASN A 9 10.61 5.05 1.04
CA ASN A 9 11.44 6.19 0.64
C ASN A 9 11.29 7.39 1.58
N ILE A 10 10.57 7.21 2.70
CA ILE A 10 10.45 8.29 3.69
C ILE A 10 11.66 8.28 4.61
N ASN A 11 11.87 9.41 5.29
CA ASN A 11 12.89 9.50 6.32
C ASN A 11 12.38 8.85 7.61
N THR A 12 12.87 7.65 7.92
CA THR A 12 12.42 6.90 9.10
C THR A 12 12.94 7.49 10.43
N ALA A 13 13.81 8.50 10.38
CA ALA A 13 14.18 9.28 11.56
C ALA A 13 13.17 10.40 11.84
N ASP A 14 12.30 10.73 10.90
CA ASP A 14 11.29 11.77 11.08
C ASP A 14 10.00 11.14 11.61
N LYS A 15 9.77 11.35 12.91
CA LYS A 15 8.61 10.77 13.61
C LYS A 15 7.27 11.26 13.05
N LYS A 16 7.20 12.50 12.59
CA LYS A 16 5.97 13.05 12.01
C LYS A 16 5.66 12.39 10.67
N GLU A 17 6.69 12.11 9.89
CA GLU A 17 6.52 11.44 8.61
C GLU A 17 6.08 9.98 8.79
N ILE A 18 6.66 9.29 9.76
CA ILE A 18 6.22 7.94 10.14
C ILE A 18 4.73 7.96 10.52
N TYR A 19 4.33 8.90 11.36
CA TYR A 19 2.93 9.03 11.78
C TYR A 19 2.00 9.24 10.59
N ARG A 20 2.36 10.13 9.67
CA ARG A 20 1.53 10.41 8.48
C ARG A 20 1.36 9.20 7.59
N MET A 21 2.40 8.39 7.44
CA MET A 21 2.36 7.22 6.56
C MET A 21 1.68 6.01 7.20
N THR A 22 1.73 5.88 8.52
CA THR A 22 1.24 4.68 9.20
C THR A 22 -0.10 4.89 9.92
N LYS A 23 -0.49 6.12 10.17
CA LYS A 23 -1.71 6.47 10.91
C LYS A 23 -2.55 7.47 10.10
N GLY A 24 -3.76 7.71 10.58
CA GLY A 24 -4.69 8.62 9.94
C GLY A 24 -5.44 7.97 8.78
N ASP A 25 -6.26 8.78 8.13
CA ASP A 25 -7.13 8.29 7.06
C ASP A 25 -6.38 8.12 5.76
N SER A 26 -6.69 7.04 5.05
CA SER A 26 -6.19 6.77 3.70
C SER A 26 -7.37 6.44 2.80
N LEU A 27 -7.27 6.83 1.54
CA LEU A 27 -8.21 6.37 0.53
C LEU A 27 -7.85 4.93 0.17
N LYS A 28 -8.86 4.08 0.05
CA LYS A 28 -8.66 2.70 -0.38
C LYS A 28 -8.47 2.66 -1.88
N ILE A 29 -7.43 1.93 -2.31
CA ILE A 29 -7.15 1.82 -3.75
C ILE A 29 -8.27 1.11 -4.51
N GLU A 30 -9.05 0.26 -3.84
CA GLU A 30 -10.19 -0.44 -4.43
C GLU A 30 -11.28 0.52 -4.93
N GLY A 31 -11.34 1.74 -4.37
CA GLY A 31 -12.26 2.76 -4.81
C GLY A 31 -11.77 3.60 -5.99
N LEU A 32 -10.55 3.40 -6.45
CA LEU A 32 -9.99 4.16 -7.55
C LEU A 32 -10.48 3.64 -8.90
N GLU A 33 -10.64 4.56 -9.84
CA GLU A 33 -11.04 4.22 -11.19
C GLU A 33 -9.93 3.44 -11.93
N LYS A 34 -10.30 2.39 -12.61
CA LYS A 34 -9.35 1.61 -13.43
C LYS A 34 -8.86 2.46 -14.60
N GLY A 35 -7.56 2.41 -14.85
CA GLY A 35 -6.91 3.24 -15.87
C GLY A 35 -6.38 4.57 -15.33
N LEU A 36 -6.70 4.92 -14.08
CA LEU A 36 -6.20 6.14 -13.46
C LEU A 36 -4.70 6.07 -13.27
N SER A 37 -3.98 7.11 -13.71
CA SER A 37 -2.55 7.25 -13.46
C SER A 37 -2.33 8.05 -12.18
N VAL A 38 -1.56 7.49 -11.26
CA VAL A 38 -1.30 8.09 -9.95
C VAL A 38 0.20 8.25 -9.77
N PRO A 39 0.73 9.48 -9.82
CA PRO A 39 2.13 9.73 -9.49
C PRO A 39 2.40 9.39 -8.04
N VAL A 40 3.48 8.66 -7.79
CA VAL A 40 3.85 8.24 -6.43
C VAL A 40 4.98 9.14 -5.93
N GLU A 41 4.74 9.83 -4.83
CA GLU A 41 5.75 10.69 -4.21
C GLU A 41 6.47 9.98 -3.09
N LYS A 42 5.71 9.48 -2.10
CA LYS A 42 6.25 8.76 -0.95
C LYS A 42 5.51 7.45 -0.80
N TYR A 43 6.22 6.44 -0.33
CA TYR A 43 5.59 5.15 -0.04
C TYR A 43 6.21 4.52 1.19
N ALA A 44 5.43 3.65 1.83
CA ALA A 44 5.90 2.83 2.93
C ALA A 44 5.19 1.49 2.89
N LEU A 45 5.98 0.42 2.85
CA LEU A 45 5.51 -0.93 3.08
C LEU A 45 5.95 -1.34 4.47
N TYR A 46 5.01 -1.69 5.33
CA TYR A 46 5.32 -2.01 6.71
C TYR A 46 4.45 -3.18 7.19
N ILE A 47 4.92 -3.83 8.24
CA ILE A 47 4.21 -4.89 8.93
C ILE A 47 3.61 -4.30 10.19
N GLU A 48 2.31 -4.54 10.39
CA GLU A 48 1.58 -4.08 11.56
C GLU A 48 1.03 -5.28 12.31
N GLU A 49 1.21 -5.31 13.63
CA GLU A 49 0.57 -6.30 14.48
C GLU A 49 -0.86 -5.89 14.76
N LYS A 50 -1.78 -6.83 14.59
CA LYS A 50 -3.18 -6.65 14.87
C LYS A 50 -3.69 -7.76 15.76
N GLU A 51 -4.76 -7.46 16.49
CA GLU A 51 -5.42 -8.42 17.35
C GLU A 51 -6.82 -8.69 16.82
N ARG A 52 -7.27 -9.93 16.97
CA ARG A 52 -8.64 -10.30 16.69
C ARG A 52 -9.15 -11.24 17.77
N SER A 53 -10.43 -11.10 18.08
CA SER A 53 -11.08 -11.99 19.04
C SER A 53 -11.49 -13.29 18.35
N LYS A 54 -11.25 -14.40 19.04
CA LYS A 54 -11.72 -15.71 18.61
C LYS A 54 -13.08 -16.02 19.23
N GLN A 55 -13.78 -17.00 18.66
CA GLN A 55 -15.08 -17.43 19.15
C GLN A 55 -15.05 -17.99 20.57
N ASP A 56 -13.91 -18.52 21.01
CA ASP A 56 -13.72 -19.07 22.35
C ASP A 56 -13.41 -18.00 23.41
N GLY A 57 -13.44 -16.72 23.04
CA GLY A 57 -13.16 -15.61 23.94
C GLY A 57 -11.69 -15.26 24.09
N THR A 58 -10.79 -15.97 23.42
CA THR A 58 -9.36 -15.62 23.43
C THR A 58 -9.04 -14.59 22.37
N THR A 59 -7.89 -13.93 22.51
CA THR A 59 -7.38 -12.97 21.55
C THR A 59 -6.19 -13.56 20.81
N GLU A 60 -6.18 -13.37 19.50
CA GLU A 60 -5.09 -13.82 18.64
C GLU A 60 -4.40 -12.62 18.05
N THR A 61 -3.06 -12.63 18.06
CA THR A 61 -2.24 -11.61 17.41
C THR A 61 -1.80 -12.11 16.05
N TYR A 62 -1.90 -11.29 15.03
CA TYR A 62 -1.41 -11.62 13.69
C TYR A 62 -0.70 -10.42 13.08
N LYS A 63 0.17 -10.70 12.10
CA LYS A 63 0.92 -9.67 11.38
C LYS A 63 0.31 -9.46 10.01
N GLN A 64 0.26 -8.21 9.57
CA GLN A 64 -0.33 -7.83 8.30
C GLN A 64 0.57 -6.86 7.56
N ASN A 65 0.80 -7.12 6.28
CA ASN A 65 1.50 -6.19 5.41
C ASN A 65 0.55 -5.07 4.99
N VAL A 66 1.02 -3.84 5.13
CA VAL A 66 0.27 -2.65 4.76
C VAL A 66 1.15 -1.79 3.86
N LEU A 67 0.60 -1.37 2.73
CA LEU A 67 1.26 -0.43 1.83
C LEU A 67 0.49 0.89 1.86
N THR A 68 1.21 1.98 2.11
CA THR A 68 0.67 3.33 1.94
C THR A 68 1.55 4.11 0.97
N PHE A 69 0.95 5.01 0.22
CA PHE A 69 1.69 5.91 -0.66
C PHE A 69 0.92 7.21 -0.84
N THR A 70 1.63 8.26 -1.21
CA THR A 70 1.05 9.57 -1.37
C THR A 70 1.17 10.06 -2.80
N SER A 71 0.18 10.84 -3.22
CA SER A 71 0.19 11.59 -4.47
C SER A 71 -0.42 12.96 -4.18
N GLY A 72 0.41 13.99 -4.25
CA GLY A 72 -0.01 15.33 -3.83
C GLY A 72 -0.41 15.34 -2.35
N LYS A 73 -1.62 15.80 -2.07
CA LYS A 73 -2.13 15.88 -0.70
C LYS A 73 -2.90 14.62 -0.29
N GLN A 74 -3.02 13.64 -1.17
CA GLN A 74 -3.79 12.44 -0.91
C GLN A 74 -2.88 11.29 -0.49
N LYS A 75 -3.38 10.48 0.42
CA LYS A 75 -2.73 9.25 0.86
C LYS A 75 -3.61 8.06 0.54
N PHE A 76 -3.02 7.03 -0.01
CA PHE A 76 -3.70 5.78 -0.38
C PHE A 76 -3.15 4.64 0.43
N GLY A 77 -3.97 3.63 0.68
CA GLY A 77 -3.54 2.47 1.44
C GLY A 77 -4.18 1.19 0.94
N THR A 78 -3.50 0.09 1.14
CA THR A 78 -3.99 -1.24 0.77
C THR A 78 -3.30 -2.32 1.59
N ILE A 79 -4.01 -3.42 1.76
CA ILE A 79 -3.45 -4.66 2.32
C ILE A 79 -3.45 -5.78 1.26
N SER A 80 -3.81 -5.46 0.02
CA SER A 80 -3.88 -6.45 -1.06
C SER A 80 -2.49 -6.98 -1.41
N ALA A 81 -2.28 -8.28 -1.22
CA ALA A 81 -1.02 -8.94 -1.54
C ALA A 81 -0.66 -8.81 -3.03
N THR A 82 -1.65 -8.89 -3.91
CA THR A 82 -1.45 -8.76 -5.35
C THR A 82 -0.96 -7.35 -5.71
N PHE A 83 -1.62 -6.33 -5.19
CA PHE A 83 -1.23 -4.94 -5.43
C PHE A 83 0.16 -4.65 -4.87
N ILE A 84 0.42 -5.06 -3.64
CA ILE A 84 1.71 -4.84 -2.96
C ILE A 84 2.85 -5.47 -3.77
N ARG A 85 2.66 -6.69 -4.27
CA ARG A 85 3.68 -7.36 -5.07
C ARG A 85 4.00 -6.56 -6.34
N SER A 86 2.99 -6.16 -7.08
CA SER A 86 3.18 -5.39 -8.31
C SER A 86 3.82 -4.04 -8.05
N PHE A 87 3.40 -3.36 -6.98
CA PHE A 87 3.98 -2.08 -6.58
C PHE A 87 5.46 -2.22 -6.25
N MET A 88 5.82 -3.25 -5.48
CA MET A 88 7.22 -3.46 -5.09
C MET A 88 8.11 -3.86 -6.26
N GLU A 89 7.59 -4.57 -7.24
CA GLU A 89 8.33 -4.84 -8.48
C GLU A 89 8.66 -3.54 -9.22
N ILE A 90 7.70 -2.61 -9.27
CA ILE A 90 7.92 -1.29 -9.87
C ILE A 90 8.99 -0.51 -9.10
N VAL A 91 8.88 -0.48 -7.78
CA VAL A 91 9.87 0.20 -6.92
C VAL A 91 11.27 -0.34 -7.17
N GLU A 92 11.41 -1.66 -7.24
CA GLU A 92 12.70 -2.30 -7.46
C GLU A 92 13.31 -1.91 -8.82
N ILE A 93 12.50 -1.84 -9.86
CA ILE A 93 12.96 -1.46 -11.20
C ILE A 93 13.29 0.03 -11.28
N MET A 94 12.45 0.87 -10.73
CA MET A 94 12.61 2.33 -10.83
C MET A 94 13.67 2.89 -9.88
N GLU A 95 14.01 2.17 -8.82
CA GLU A 95 14.97 2.61 -7.81
C GLU A 95 14.56 3.97 -7.24
N ASP A 96 15.38 5.01 -7.42
CA ASP A 96 15.11 6.36 -6.92
C ASP A 96 14.44 7.27 -7.97
N ASP A 97 14.16 6.76 -9.16
CA ASP A 97 13.56 7.55 -10.21
C ASP A 97 12.08 7.80 -9.93
N PRO A 98 11.58 9.01 -10.26
CA PRO A 98 10.15 9.30 -10.13
C PRO A 98 9.32 8.37 -11.01
N PHE A 99 8.17 7.94 -10.51
CA PHE A 99 7.28 7.07 -11.25
C PHE A 99 5.81 7.32 -10.92
N ALA A 100 4.96 6.85 -11.81
CA ALA A 100 3.52 6.79 -11.58
C ALA A 100 3.04 5.37 -11.85
N ILE A 101 1.93 5.00 -11.22
CA ILE A 101 1.28 3.72 -11.44
C ILE A 101 -0.06 3.92 -12.11
N ILE A 102 -0.47 2.95 -12.92
CA ILE A 102 -1.81 2.89 -13.49
C ILE A 102 -2.59 1.86 -12.68
N ILE A 103 -3.76 2.25 -12.21
CA ILE A 103 -4.64 1.37 -11.46
C ILE A 103 -5.29 0.38 -12.43
N THR A 104 -5.10 -0.89 -12.18
CA THR A 104 -5.67 -1.96 -12.97
C THR A 104 -6.51 -2.88 -12.09
N GLY A 105 -7.12 -3.85 -12.69
CA GLY A 105 -7.90 -4.82 -11.97
C GLY A 105 -8.80 -5.59 -12.91
N GLY A 106 -9.62 -6.44 -12.33
CA GLY A 106 -10.53 -7.25 -13.11
C GLY A 106 -11.28 -8.22 -12.21
N GLN A 107 -11.79 -9.25 -12.82
CA GLN A 107 -12.47 -10.34 -12.14
C GLN A 107 -11.62 -11.60 -12.21
N SER A 108 -11.44 -12.26 -11.07
CA SER A 108 -10.81 -13.57 -11.02
C SER A 108 -11.76 -14.62 -11.57
N ARG A 109 -11.26 -15.86 -11.77
CA ARG A 109 -12.07 -17.00 -12.21
C ARG A 109 -13.27 -17.27 -11.32
N ASN A 110 -13.18 -16.90 -10.04
CA ASN A 110 -14.23 -17.09 -9.06
C ASN A 110 -15.22 -15.91 -9.00
N GLY A 111 -15.15 -14.98 -9.95
CA GLY A 111 -16.02 -13.81 -9.99
C GLY A 111 -15.67 -12.72 -8.98
N ARG A 112 -14.55 -12.83 -8.27
CA ARG A 112 -14.12 -11.81 -7.31
C ARG A 112 -13.42 -10.67 -8.04
N ASN A 113 -13.78 -9.44 -7.68
CA ASN A 113 -13.08 -8.28 -8.17
C ASN A 113 -11.73 -8.15 -7.46
N TYR A 114 -10.70 -7.77 -8.19
CA TYR A 114 -9.40 -7.49 -7.62
C TYR A 114 -8.85 -6.17 -8.17
N VAL A 115 -7.94 -5.57 -7.44
CA VAL A 115 -7.24 -4.36 -7.84
C VAL A 115 -5.76 -4.69 -7.96
N ASN A 116 -5.11 -4.08 -8.95
CA ASN A 116 -3.69 -4.23 -9.18
C ASN A 116 -3.13 -2.91 -9.72
N CYS A 117 -1.86 -2.89 -10.02
CA CYS A 117 -1.24 -1.71 -10.64
C CYS A 117 -0.16 -2.15 -11.62
N GLU A 118 0.15 -1.24 -12.53
CA GLU A 118 1.28 -1.39 -13.46
C GLU A 118 2.00 -0.05 -13.59
N LEU A 119 3.22 -0.08 -14.10
CA LEU A 119 4.00 1.13 -14.29
C LEU A 119 3.40 1.96 -15.42
N ASP A 120 3.24 3.26 -15.18
CA ASP A 120 2.88 4.20 -16.24
C ASP A 120 4.17 4.58 -16.99
N CYS A 121 4.39 3.93 -18.12
CA CYS A 121 5.60 4.16 -18.93
C CYS A 121 5.58 5.49 -19.65
N ASP A 122 4.46 6.19 -19.68
CA ASP A 122 4.30 7.49 -20.33
C ASP A 122 4.47 8.67 -19.36
N PHE A 123 4.72 8.35 -18.12
CA PHE A 123 4.92 9.37 -17.08
C PHE A 123 6.31 10.01 -17.15
#